data_e7bcd7d92500db56247b94c867ec2d5b
#
_entry.id   e7bcd7d92500db56247b94c867ec2d5b
#
_cell.length_a   1.000
_cell.length_b   1.000
_cell.length_c   1.000
_cell.angle_alpha   90.00
_cell.angle_beta   90.00
_cell.angle_gamma   90.00
#
_symmetry.space_group_name_H-M   'P 1'
#
loop_
_entity.id
_entity.type
_entity.pdbx_description
1 polymer ?
#
loop_
_entity_poly.entity_id
_entity_poly.type
_entity_poly.pdbx_seq_one_letter_code
_entity_poly.pdbx_strand_id
1 'polypeptide(L)'
;APFGGEILSHDFVEAALLRRAGWQAYLLTDTTGSYEEVPSNIVDYAIRDRRWVQGNIQHLGLLNVKGLKMANRLHFLFGAFAYISSLILFCMLALGTADALIRATSVPEFFVSEYQLFPSWQVARQDMMMVTMWGTAALLFLPKLLGITLALIKRRGEFGGAWSLLKGAAIELTMAVLIAPLMMFYHSYFVLSVFVGHSVKWEAQEREGRKVPWGVAIKK
;
A
#
# COMPACT_ATOMS: atom_id res chain seq x y z
N ALA A 1 24.56 -17.41 -2.17
CA ALA A 1 23.73 -16.21 -2.28
C ALA A 1 24.17 -15.22 -1.21
N PRO A 2 24.30 -13.90 -1.49
CA PRO A 2 24.78 -12.94 -0.51
C PRO A 2 23.83 -12.74 0.70
N PHE A 3 22.69 -13.41 0.73
CA PHE A 3 21.59 -13.15 1.67
C PHE A 3 21.19 -14.33 2.54
N GLY A 4 21.81 -15.51 2.34
CA GLY A 4 21.55 -16.69 3.17
C GLY A 4 20.09 -17.02 3.35
N GLY A 5 19.33 -17.28 2.28
CA GLY A 5 17.91 -17.64 2.35
C GLY A 5 17.16 -17.39 1.05
N GLU A 6 15.90 -17.79 1.00
CA GLU A 6 15.01 -17.54 -0.12
C GLU A 6 14.45 -16.10 -0.04
N ILE A 7 14.67 -15.32 -1.10
CA ILE A 7 14.07 -14.00 -1.29
C ILE A 7 12.84 -14.18 -2.17
N LEU A 8 11.67 -13.79 -1.66
CA LEU A 8 10.40 -14.01 -2.35
C LEU A 8 10.15 -13.04 -3.52
N SER A 9 10.84 -11.91 -3.57
CA SER A 9 10.81 -10.94 -4.68
C SER A 9 12.21 -10.75 -5.24
N HIS A 10 12.75 -11.82 -5.84
CA HIS A 10 14.13 -11.84 -6.32
C HIS A 10 14.36 -10.95 -7.55
N ASP A 11 13.35 -10.69 -8.37
CA ASP A 11 13.45 -9.96 -9.64
C ASP A 11 14.12 -8.58 -9.47
N PHE A 12 13.71 -7.81 -8.47
CA PHE A 12 14.28 -6.50 -8.17
C PHE A 12 15.74 -6.58 -7.70
N VAL A 13 16.06 -7.65 -6.94
CA VAL A 13 17.40 -7.90 -6.45
C VAL A 13 18.32 -8.31 -7.57
N GLU A 14 17.86 -9.19 -8.45
CA GLU A 14 18.61 -9.62 -9.64
C GLU A 14 18.94 -8.44 -10.54
N ALA A 15 17.94 -7.61 -10.87
CA ALA A 15 18.15 -6.39 -11.67
C ALA A 15 19.17 -5.44 -10.99
N ALA A 16 19.11 -5.28 -9.67
CA ALA A 16 20.04 -4.44 -8.93
C ALA A 16 21.47 -5.01 -8.94
N LEU A 17 21.62 -6.32 -8.81
CA LEU A 17 22.92 -7.00 -8.84
C LEU A 17 23.53 -6.99 -10.25
N LEU A 18 22.74 -7.21 -11.31
CA LEU A 18 23.17 -7.06 -12.69
C LEU A 18 23.72 -5.65 -12.96
N ARG A 19 22.97 -4.63 -12.53
CA ARG A 19 23.41 -3.23 -12.68
C ARG A 19 24.66 -2.91 -11.85
N ARG A 20 24.83 -3.53 -10.69
CA ARG A 20 26.04 -3.44 -9.88
C ARG A 20 27.25 -4.05 -10.61
N ALA A 21 27.05 -5.17 -11.31
CA ALA A 21 28.08 -5.86 -12.09
C ALA A 21 28.43 -5.15 -13.42
N GLY A 22 27.77 -4.01 -13.73
CA GLY A 22 27.99 -3.26 -14.97
C GLY A 22 27.05 -3.62 -16.11
N TRP A 23 26.16 -4.58 -15.93
CA TRP A 23 25.14 -4.94 -16.90
C TRP A 23 24.00 -3.92 -16.93
N GLN A 24 23.25 -3.92 -18.00
CA GLN A 24 22.06 -3.08 -18.14
C GLN A 24 20.81 -3.96 -18.07
N ALA A 25 19.79 -3.49 -17.33
CA ALA A 25 18.48 -4.11 -17.27
C ALA A 25 17.46 -3.16 -17.92
N TYR A 26 16.72 -3.66 -18.89
CA TYR A 26 15.70 -2.91 -19.62
C TYR A 26 14.34 -3.55 -19.46
N LEU A 27 13.29 -2.75 -19.41
CA LEU A 27 11.92 -3.19 -19.52
C LEU A 27 11.55 -3.23 -21.01
N LEU A 28 11.16 -4.40 -21.51
CA LEU A 28 10.63 -4.55 -22.87
C LEU A 28 9.15 -4.22 -22.83
N THR A 29 8.78 -3.12 -23.51
CA THR A 29 7.38 -2.62 -23.50
C THR A 29 6.57 -3.11 -24.70
N ASP A 30 7.23 -3.57 -25.76
CA ASP A 30 6.60 -3.89 -27.04
C ASP A 30 6.46 -5.40 -27.30
N THR A 31 6.49 -6.22 -26.24
CA THR A 31 6.33 -7.67 -26.34
C THR A 31 4.85 -8.05 -26.28
N THR A 32 4.40 -8.85 -27.25
CA THR A 32 3.09 -9.51 -27.24
C THR A 32 3.24 -10.99 -26.83
N GLY A 33 2.16 -11.60 -26.30
CA GLY A 33 2.14 -13.04 -26.01
C GLY A 33 2.50 -13.42 -24.58
N SER A 34 2.78 -12.46 -23.71
CA SER A 34 2.96 -12.70 -22.25
C SER A 34 1.87 -11.96 -21.49
N TYR A 35 0.95 -12.71 -20.91
CA TYR A 35 -0.19 -12.16 -20.16
C TYR A 35 -0.24 -12.82 -18.78
N GLU A 36 -0.55 -12.04 -17.75
CA GLU A 36 -0.77 -12.53 -16.40
C GLU A 36 -2.11 -12.02 -15.88
N GLU A 37 -2.86 -12.90 -15.22
CA GLU A 37 -4.11 -12.56 -14.56
C GLU A 37 -3.88 -12.19 -13.11
N VAL A 38 -4.64 -11.21 -12.64
CA VAL A 38 -4.70 -10.88 -11.21
C VAL A 38 -5.56 -11.90 -10.47
N PRO A 39 -5.34 -12.15 -9.16
CA PRO A 39 -6.18 -13.04 -8.38
C PRO A 39 -7.66 -12.62 -8.45
N SER A 40 -8.53 -13.60 -8.68
CA SER A 40 -9.96 -13.37 -8.90
C SER A 40 -10.76 -13.09 -7.62
N ASN A 41 -10.16 -13.27 -6.45
CA ASN A 41 -10.79 -13.05 -5.15
C ASN A 41 -9.81 -12.43 -4.14
N ILE A 42 -10.37 -11.80 -3.11
CA ILE A 42 -9.60 -11.05 -2.11
C ILE A 42 -8.69 -11.93 -1.25
N VAL A 43 -9.04 -13.21 -1.04
CA VAL A 43 -8.25 -14.15 -0.25
C VAL A 43 -6.96 -14.50 -0.97
N ASP A 44 -7.05 -14.88 -2.25
CA ASP A 44 -5.89 -15.19 -3.08
C ASP A 44 -5.04 -13.94 -3.34
N TYR A 45 -5.70 -12.77 -3.45
CA TYR A 45 -5.01 -11.48 -3.50
C TYR A 45 -4.17 -11.25 -2.23
N ALA A 46 -4.74 -11.45 -1.03
CA ALA A 46 -4.03 -11.30 0.23
C ALA A 46 -2.89 -12.33 0.39
N ILE A 47 -3.07 -13.57 -0.08
CA ILE A 47 -2.00 -14.60 -0.08
C ILE A 47 -0.83 -14.16 -0.97
N ARG A 48 -1.12 -13.62 -2.15
CA ARG A 48 -0.09 -13.07 -3.03
C ARG A 48 0.63 -11.90 -2.39
N ASP A 49 -0.12 -10.94 -1.85
CA ASP A 49 0.44 -9.74 -1.24
C ASP A 49 1.29 -10.05 -0.01
N ARG A 50 0.93 -11.06 0.77
CA ARG A 50 1.74 -11.52 1.92
C ARG A 50 3.17 -11.89 1.50
N ARG A 51 3.33 -12.54 0.35
CA ARG A 51 4.66 -12.87 -0.19
C ARG A 51 5.41 -11.61 -0.64
N TRP A 52 4.71 -10.68 -1.26
CA TRP A 52 5.29 -9.42 -1.71
C TRP A 52 5.70 -8.52 -0.54
N VAL A 53 4.89 -8.47 0.53
CA VAL A 53 5.24 -7.79 1.79
C VAL A 53 6.56 -8.34 2.32
N GLN A 54 6.66 -9.67 2.47
CA GLN A 54 7.89 -10.30 2.97
C GLN A 54 9.08 -10.00 2.07
N GLY A 55 8.95 -10.18 0.76
CA GLY A 55 10.03 -9.91 -0.20
C GLY A 55 10.50 -8.47 -0.15
N ASN A 56 9.59 -7.50 -0.14
CA ASN A 56 9.94 -6.09 -0.09
C ASN A 56 10.59 -5.68 1.26
N ILE A 57 10.13 -6.24 2.38
CA ILE A 57 10.78 -6.00 3.68
C ILE A 57 12.20 -6.62 3.72
N GLN A 58 12.38 -7.81 3.14
CA GLN A 58 13.71 -8.43 3.02
C GLN A 58 14.70 -7.54 2.26
N HIS A 59 14.24 -6.76 1.28
CA HIS A 59 15.09 -5.82 0.54
C HIS A 59 15.72 -4.74 1.41
N LEU A 60 15.14 -4.40 2.57
CA LEU A 60 15.74 -3.44 3.51
C LEU A 60 17.12 -3.89 4.00
N GLY A 61 17.34 -5.21 4.12
CA GLY A 61 18.66 -5.79 4.45
C GLY A 61 19.73 -5.51 3.39
N LEU A 62 19.33 -5.10 2.17
CA LEU A 62 20.25 -4.83 1.06
C LEU A 62 20.68 -3.36 0.97
N LEU A 63 20.04 -2.46 1.70
CA LEU A 63 20.28 -1.02 1.58
C LEU A 63 21.75 -0.63 1.80
N ASN A 64 22.47 -1.37 2.65
CA ASN A 64 23.87 -1.11 2.98
C ASN A 64 24.89 -1.88 2.12
N VAL A 65 24.42 -2.68 1.14
CA VAL A 65 25.33 -3.45 0.27
C VAL A 65 26.17 -2.51 -0.58
N LYS A 66 27.49 -2.69 -0.56
CA LYS A 66 28.44 -1.88 -1.32
C LYS A 66 28.25 -2.06 -2.83
N GLY A 67 28.35 -0.96 -3.56
CA GLY A 67 28.28 -0.94 -5.02
C GLY A 67 26.85 -0.87 -5.59
N LEU A 68 25.80 -0.88 -4.78
CA LEU A 68 24.44 -0.61 -5.25
C LEU A 68 24.27 0.88 -5.58
N LYS A 69 23.63 1.16 -6.73
CA LYS A 69 23.30 2.52 -7.15
C LYS A 69 22.20 3.09 -6.24
N MET A 70 22.20 4.41 -6.04
CA MET A 70 21.21 5.09 -5.21
C MET A 70 19.78 4.83 -5.66
N ALA A 71 19.52 4.78 -6.97
CA ALA A 71 18.20 4.46 -7.51
C ALA A 71 17.69 3.09 -7.04
N ASN A 72 18.55 2.07 -6.96
CA ASN A 72 18.14 0.74 -6.49
C ASN A 72 17.85 0.75 -4.98
N ARG A 73 18.63 1.50 -4.20
CA ARG A 73 18.38 1.66 -2.75
C ARG A 73 17.03 2.35 -2.49
N LEU A 74 16.74 3.42 -3.22
CA LEU A 74 15.44 4.11 -3.14
C LEU A 74 14.30 3.20 -3.56
N HIS A 75 14.48 2.39 -4.61
CA HIS A 75 13.47 1.43 -5.04
C HIS A 75 13.16 0.40 -3.95
N PHE A 76 14.17 -0.17 -3.31
CA PHE A 76 13.98 -1.10 -2.19
C PHE A 76 13.31 -0.44 -0.99
N LEU A 77 13.70 0.78 -0.67
CA LEU A 77 13.09 1.55 0.40
C LEU A 77 11.61 1.82 0.12
N PHE A 78 11.27 2.32 -1.06
CA PHE A 78 9.89 2.61 -1.44
C PHE A 78 9.04 1.33 -1.53
N GLY A 79 9.60 0.22 -2.02
CA GLY A 79 8.91 -1.06 -2.04
C GLY A 79 8.51 -1.54 -0.64
N ALA A 80 9.41 -1.43 0.34
CA ALA A 80 9.09 -1.75 1.73
C ALA A 80 8.08 -0.75 2.35
N PHE A 81 8.27 0.55 2.09
CA PHE A 81 7.37 1.59 2.60
C PHE A 81 5.96 1.50 2.03
N ALA A 82 5.77 0.96 0.83
CA ALA A 82 4.45 0.73 0.26
C ALA A 82 3.55 -0.13 1.18
N TYR A 83 4.14 -1.04 1.94
CA TYR A 83 3.43 -1.89 2.89
C TYR A 83 3.50 -1.39 4.33
N ILE A 84 4.66 -0.90 4.77
CA ILE A 84 4.85 -0.35 6.13
C ILE A 84 3.92 0.84 6.37
N SER A 85 3.63 1.64 5.34
CA SER A 85 2.70 2.76 5.43
C SER A 85 1.29 2.34 5.88
N SER A 86 0.84 1.14 5.53
CA SER A 86 -0.45 0.60 6.01
C SER A 86 -0.46 0.38 7.53
N LEU A 87 0.64 -0.13 8.08
CA LEU A 87 0.78 -0.29 9.54
C LEU A 87 0.83 1.07 10.24
N ILE A 88 1.56 2.04 9.69
CA ILE A 88 1.63 3.41 10.23
C ILE A 88 0.23 4.04 10.23
N LEU A 89 -0.50 3.93 9.12
CA LEU A 89 -1.88 4.42 9.00
C LEU A 89 -2.81 3.74 10.01
N PHE A 90 -2.71 2.42 10.16
CA PHE A 90 -3.48 1.67 11.15
C PHE A 90 -3.21 2.17 12.57
N CYS A 91 -1.95 2.31 12.96
CA CYS A 91 -1.57 2.83 14.27
C CYS A 91 -2.07 4.27 14.48
N MET A 92 -1.95 5.12 13.46
CA MET A 92 -2.45 6.51 13.52
C MET A 92 -3.96 6.56 13.74
N LEU A 93 -4.73 5.74 13.03
CA LEU A 93 -6.17 5.67 13.18
C LEU A 93 -6.57 5.09 14.56
N ALA A 94 -5.87 4.06 15.03
CA ALA A 94 -6.14 3.46 16.34
C ALA A 94 -5.86 4.45 17.47
N LEU A 95 -4.71 5.14 17.43
CA LEU A 95 -4.34 6.16 18.43
C LEU A 95 -5.28 7.37 18.37
N GLY A 96 -5.64 7.84 17.17
CA GLY A 96 -6.59 8.94 17.00
C GLY A 96 -7.98 8.58 17.52
N THR A 97 -8.43 7.34 17.30
CA THR A 97 -9.70 6.87 17.85
C THR A 97 -9.64 6.76 19.37
N ALA A 98 -8.54 6.25 19.93
CA ALA A 98 -8.34 6.18 21.38
C ALA A 98 -8.34 7.58 22.02
N ASP A 99 -7.62 8.55 21.44
CA ASP A 99 -7.62 9.96 21.89
C ASP A 99 -9.04 10.55 21.83
N ALA A 100 -9.76 10.33 20.75
CA ALA A 100 -11.14 10.82 20.59
C ALA A 100 -12.08 10.22 21.65
N LEU A 101 -11.96 8.92 21.95
CA LEU A 101 -12.75 8.25 22.99
C LEU A 101 -12.40 8.78 24.39
N ILE A 102 -11.12 8.97 24.70
CA ILE A 102 -10.67 9.54 25.98
C ILE A 102 -11.24 10.95 26.15
N ARG A 103 -11.17 11.78 25.13
CA ARG A 103 -11.72 13.15 25.15
C ARG A 103 -13.24 13.16 25.29
N ALA A 104 -13.95 12.23 24.66
CA ALA A 104 -15.41 12.12 24.75
C ALA A 104 -15.89 11.73 26.15
N THR A 105 -15.05 11.02 26.91
CA THR A 105 -15.37 10.55 28.28
C THR A 105 -14.79 11.45 29.38
N SER A 106 -13.87 12.36 29.04
CA SER A 106 -13.25 13.29 29.98
C SER A 106 -14.11 14.55 30.13
N VAL A 107 -14.21 15.06 31.35
CA VAL A 107 -14.83 16.36 31.59
C VAL A 107 -13.85 17.45 31.14
N PRO A 108 -14.23 18.35 30.24
CA PRO A 108 -13.33 19.39 29.77
C PRO A 108 -13.03 20.38 30.91
N GLU A 109 -11.79 20.46 31.31
CA GLU A 109 -11.31 21.49 32.23
C GLU A 109 -10.94 22.74 31.43
N PHE A 110 -11.76 23.79 31.58
CA PHE A 110 -11.54 25.07 30.91
C PHE A 110 -10.60 26.00 31.70
N PHE A 111 -10.43 25.77 32.99
CA PHE A 111 -9.58 26.55 33.88
C PHE A 111 -8.47 25.67 34.43
N VAL A 112 -7.26 25.89 33.96
CA VAL A 112 -6.08 25.04 34.29
C VAL A 112 -5.36 25.56 35.53
N SER A 113 -5.60 26.83 35.95
CA SER A 113 -5.01 27.43 37.15
C SER A 113 -6.03 28.17 37.97
N GLU A 114 -5.81 28.27 39.31
CA GLU A 114 -6.74 28.90 40.28
C GLU A 114 -7.02 30.39 40.03
N TYR A 115 -6.12 31.09 39.30
CA TYR A 115 -6.24 32.52 39.01
C TYR A 115 -6.46 32.83 37.52
N GLN A 116 -6.93 31.84 36.75
CA GLN A 116 -7.17 32.04 35.33
C GLN A 116 -8.48 32.80 35.12
N LEU A 117 -8.38 34.02 34.56
CA LEU A 117 -9.55 34.91 34.32
C LEU A 117 -10.37 34.53 33.08
N PHE A 118 -9.74 33.83 32.12
CA PHE A 118 -10.37 33.41 30.86
C PHE A 118 -10.22 31.92 30.66
N PRO A 119 -11.26 31.23 30.11
CA PRO A 119 -11.16 29.79 29.83
C PRO A 119 -10.12 29.50 28.75
N SER A 120 -9.35 28.46 28.94
CA SER A 120 -8.46 27.91 27.92
C SER A 120 -9.25 27.00 26.99
N TRP A 121 -9.59 27.50 25.80
CA TRP A 121 -10.24 26.70 24.79
C TRP A 121 -9.24 25.74 24.14
N GLN A 122 -9.59 24.47 24.07
CA GLN A 122 -8.83 23.52 23.25
C GLN A 122 -9.09 23.82 21.78
N VAL A 123 -8.18 24.56 21.16
CA VAL A 123 -8.31 24.95 19.74
C VAL A 123 -7.86 23.77 18.87
N ALA A 124 -8.83 23.11 18.24
CA ALA A 124 -8.50 22.16 17.18
C ALA A 124 -7.93 22.93 15.97
N ARG A 125 -6.75 22.53 15.49
CA ARG A 125 -6.12 23.13 14.30
C ARG A 125 -6.83 22.67 13.03
N GLN A 126 -8.07 23.13 12.83
CA GLN A 126 -8.89 22.77 11.67
C GLN A 126 -8.21 23.14 10.35
N ASP A 127 -7.49 24.25 10.31
CA ASP A 127 -6.66 24.68 9.18
C ASP A 127 -5.67 23.59 8.74
N MET A 128 -4.88 23.04 9.67
CA MET A 128 -3.92 21.97 9.37
C MET A 128 -4.61 20.66 9.00
N MET A 129 -5.71 20.33 9.65
CA MET A 129 -6.50 19.14 9.30
C MET A 129 -7.00 19.20 7.87
N MET A 130 -7.54 20.35 7.44
CA MET A 130 -8.00 20.57 6.08
C MET A 130 -6.87 20.50 5.05
N VAL A 131 -5.72 21.15 5.32
CA VAL A 131 -4.55 21.08 4.43
C VAL A 131 -4.07 19.64 4.28
N THR A 132 -3.98 18.90 5.38
CA THR A 132 -3.55 17.49 5.35
C THR A 132 -4.56 16.62 4.58
N MET A 133 -5.84 16.80 4.82
CA MET A 133 -6.91 16.07 4.14
C MET A 133 -6.88 16.31 2.61
N TRP A 134 -6.88 17.58 2.20
CA TRP A 134 -6.88 17.92 0.77
C TRP A 134 -5.55 17.57 0.09
N GLY A 135 -4.41 17.74 0.78
CA GLY A 135 -3.10 17.32 0.29
C GLY A 135 -3.03 15.81 0.06
N THR A 136 -3.51 15.02 1.01
CA THR A 136 -3.59 13.56 0.89
C THR A 136 -4.54 13.16 -0.24
N ALA A 137 -5.73 13.76 -0.32
CA ALA A 137 -6.68 13.50 -1.39
C ALA A 137 -6.07 13.82 -2.77
N ALA A 138 -5.38 14.95 -2.90
CA ALA A 138 -4.72 15.31 -4.15
C ALA A 138 -3.65 14.28 -4.54
N LEU A 139 -2.78 13.87 -3.61
CA LEU A 139 -1.75 12.87 -3.88
C LEU A 139 -2.34 11.50 -4.30
N LEU A 140 -3.46 11.09 -3.71
CA LEU A 140 -4.10 9.81 -4.02
C LEU A 140 -4.88 9.84 -5.34
N PHE A 141 -5.64 10.90 -5.57
CA PHE A 141 -6.58 10.93 -6.70
C PHE A 141 -6.04 11.61 -7.95
N LEU A 142 -5.12 12.57 -7.83
CA LEU A 142 -4.61 13.32 -8.98
C LEU A 142 -3.98 12.43 -10.06
N PRO A 143 -3.09 11.46 -9.75
CA PRO A 143 -2.53 10.57 -10.78
C PRO A 143 -3.61 9.77 -11.51
N LYS A 144 -4.63 9.31 -10.80
CA LYS A 144 -5.74 8.58 -11.38
C LYS A 144 -6.62 9.45 -12.28
N LEU A 145 -6.94 10.67 -11.84
CA LEU A 145 -7.68 11.63 -12.64
C LEU A 145 -6.92 12.01 -13.91
N LEU A 146 -5.62 12.22 -13.82
CA LEU A 146 -4.77 12.48 -14.99
C LEU A 146 -4.76 11.28 -15.95
N GLY A 147 -4.66 10.05 -15.45
CA GLY A 147 -4.73 8.82 -16.24
C GLY A 147 -6.07 8.68 -16.97
N ILE A 148 -7.20 8.89 -16.27
CA ILE A 148 -8.54 8.86 -16.85
C ILE A 148 -8.69 9.95 -17.93
N THR A 149 -8.24 11.16 -17.64
CA THR A 149 -8.28 12.29 -18.59
C THR A 149 -7.47 11.98 -19.85
N LEU A 150 -6.27 11.42 -19.69
CA LEU A 150 -5.43 11.03 -20.83
C LEU A 150 -6.10 9.93 -21.67
N ALA A 151 -6.71 8.94 -21.03
CA ALA A 151 -7.43 7.87 -21.70
C ALA A 151 -8.67 8.41 -22.45
N LEU A 152 -9.42 9.34 -21.85
CA LEU A 152 -10.55 10.00 -22.49
C LEU A 152 -10.14 10.77 -23.76
N ILE A 153 -9.00 11.45 -23.73
CA ILE A 153 -8.52 12.26 -24.86
C ILE A 153 -7.94 11.37 -25.95
N LYS A 154 -7.11 10.37 -25.61
CA LYS A 154 -6.28 9.65 -26.59
C LYS A 154 -6.81 8.27 -26.96
N ARG A 155 -7.51 7.58 -26.04
CA ARG A 155 -7.82 6.14 -26.15
C ARG A 155 -9.25 5.76 -25.84
N ARG A 156 -10.20 6.69 -25.82
CA ARG A 156 -11.59 6.42 -25.45
C ARG A 156 -12.25 5.27 -26.24
N GLY A 157 -11.85 5.09 -27.51
CA GLY A 157 -12.37 4.04 -28.36
C GLY A 157 -11.99 2.63 -27.91
N GLU A 158 -10.79 2.46 -27.35
CA GLU A 158 -10.30 1.17 -26.84
C GLU A 158 -11.10 0.68 -25.60
N PHE A 159 -11.74 1.61 -24.88
CA PHE A 159 -12.55 1.33 -23.69
C PHE A 159 -14.07 1.30 -23.93
N GLY A 160 -14.50 1.23 -25.19
CA GLY A 160 -15.93 1.22 -25.53
C GLY A 160 -16.61 2.60 -25.38
N GLY A 161 -15.85 3.68 -25.49
CA GLY A 161 -16.32 5.06 -25.41
C GLY A 161 -16.13 5.73 -24.07
N ALA A 162 -16.35 7.04 -24.03
CA ALA A 162 -16.15 7.86 -22.84
C ALA A 162 -17.02 7.42 -21.65
N TRP A 163 -18.27 7.08 -21.89
CA TRP A 163 -19.20 6.67 -20.84
C TRP A 163 -18.80 5.34 -20.20
N SER A 164 -18.39 4.36 -21.02
CA SER A 164 -17.90 3.06 -20.53
C SER A 164 -16.64 3.23 -19.68
N LEU A 165 -15.68 4.06 -20.12
CA LEU A 165 -14.48 4.38 -19.39
C LEU A 165 -14.79 5.04 -18.02
N LEU A 166 -15.65 6.06 -18.00
CA LEU A 166 -16.02 6.74 -16.75
C LEU A 166 -16.76 5.82 -15.78
N LYS A 167 -17.69 5.01 -16.29
CA LYS A 167 -18.39 4.01 -15.46
C LYS A 167 -17.44 2.99 -14.88
N GLY A 168 -16.51 2.48 -15.67
CA GLY A 168 -15.47 1.54 -15.21
C GLY A 168 -14.59 2.18 -14.13
N ALA A 169 -14.12 3.41 -14.34
CA ALA A 169 -13.33 4.16 -13.37
C ALA A 169 -14.09 4.42 -12.06
N ALA A 170 -15.37 4.75 -12.12
CA ALA A 170 -16.21 4.95 -10.93
C ALA A 170 -16.39 3.65 -10.13
N ILE A 171 -16.66 2.53 -10.80
CA ILE A 171 -16.79 1.21 -10.16
C ILE A 171 -15.45 0.83 -9.51
N GLU A 172 -14.34 0.96 -10.24
CA GLU A 172 -13.01 0.65 -9.73
C GLU A 172 -12.67 1.48 -8.50
N LEU A 173 -12.93 2.80 -8.55
CA LEU A 173 -12.69 3.69 -7.42
C LEU A 173 -13.52 3.30 -6.19
N THR A 174 -14.81 3.00 -6.39
CA THR A 174 -15.69 2.55 -5.31
C THR A 174 -15.19 1.25 -4.68
N MET A 175 -14.82 0.27 -5.50
CA MET A 175 -14.26 -1.00 -5.01
C MET A 175 -12.93 -0.78 -4.28
N ALA A 176 -12.04 0.06 -4.79
CA ALA A 176 -10.78 0.39 -4.15
C ALA A 176 -10.98 1.00 -2.75
N VAL A 177 -11.93 1.93 -2.62
CA VAL A 177 -12.26 2.56 -1.32
C VAL A 177 -12.84 1.54 -0.33
N LEU A 178 -13.74 0.65 -0.78
CA LEU A 178 -14.33 -0.38 0.06
C LEU A 178 -13.32 -1.44 0.52
N ILE A 179 -12.36 -1.79 -0.33
CA ILE A 179 -11.35 -2.81 -0.04
C ILE A 179 -10.17 -2.22 0.77
N ALA A 180 -9.92 -0.92 0.67
CA ALA A 180 -8.76 -0.28 1.30
C ALA A 180 -8.62 -0.55 2.82
N PRO A 181 -9.67 -0.45 3.66
CA PRO A 181 -9.56 -0.76 5.08
C PRO A 181 -9.17 -2.22 5.33
N LEU A 182 -9.75 -3.16 4.57
CA LEU A 182 -9.44 -4.57 4.67
C LEU A 182 -7.96 -4.85 4.31
N MET A 183 -7.48 -4.25 3.21
CA MET A 183 -6.08 -4.38 2.81
C MET A 183 -5.14 -3.72 3.82
N MET A 184 -5.53 -2.61 4.43
CA MET A 184 -4.76 -1.99 5.52
C MET A 184 -4.56 -2.96 6.68
N PHE A 185 -5.60 -3.69 7.11
CA PHE A 185 -5.50 -4.71 8.16
C PHE A 185 -4.58 -5.87 7.74
N TYR A 186 -4.77 -6.42 6.53
CA TYR A 186 -3.93 -7.50 6.02
C TYR A 186 -2.46 -7.07 5.93
N HIS A 187 -2.15 -5.93 5.33
CA HIS A 187 -0.78 -5.44 5.24
C HIS A 187 -0.17 -5.19 6.60
N SER A 188 -0.90 -4.58 7.54
CA SER A 188 -0.43 -4.35 8.91
C SER A 188 -0.08 -5.67 9.62
N TYR A 189 -0.96 -6.65 9.52
CA TYR A 189 -0.71 -7.99 10.07
C TYR A 189 0.49 -8.68 9.41
N PHE A 190 0.62 -8.59 8.08
CA PHE A 190 1.74 -9.21 7.36
C PHE A 190 3.07 -8.54 7.70
N VAL A 191 3.10 -7.21 7.77
CA VAL A 191 4.29 -6.44 8.17
C VAL A 191 4.73 -6.86 9.58
N LEU A 192 3.81 -6.86 10.55
CA LEU A 192 4.11 -7.32 11.93
C LEU A 192 4.59 -8.77 11.95
N SER A 193 3.93 -9.65 11.20
CA SER A 193 4.31 -11.07 11.09
C SER A 193 5.76 -11.24 10.62
N VAL A 194 6.18 -10.46 9.62
CA VAL A 194 7.57 -10.49 9.11
C VAL A 194 8.55 -9.98 10.16
N PHE A 195 8.25 -8.89 10.87
CA PHE A 195 9.11 -8.36 11.92
C PHE A 195 9.27 -9.29 13.12
N VAL A 196 8.24 -10.09 13.43
CA VAL A 196 8.31 -11.13 14.47
C VAL A 196 9.04 -12.40 13.99
N GLY A 197 9.44 -12.44 12.71
CA GLY A 197 10.22 -13.55 12.15
C GLY A 197 9.40 -14.69 11.52
N HIS A 198 8.08 -14.51 11.37
CA HIS A 198 7.26 -15.48 10.64
C HIS A 198 7.52 -15.35 9.13
N SER A 199 8.10 -16.38 8.53
CA SER A 199 8.33 -16.44 7.09
C SER A 199 7.26 -17.26 6.38
N VAL A 200 6.92 -16.85 5.16
CA VAL A 200 6.04 -17.58 4.24
C VAL A 200 6.89 -18.25 3.19
N LYS A 201 6.59 -19.51 2.89
CA LYS A 201 7.21 -20.22 1.77
C LYS A 201 6.51 -19.86 0.46
N TRP A 202 7.24 -19.98 -0.64
CA TRP A 202 6.66 -19.80 -1.95
C TRP A 202 5.76 -21.00 -2.27
N GLU A 203 4.48 -20.72 -2.52
CA GLU A 203 3.50 -21.70 -2.99
C GLU A 203 2.98 -21.25 -4.34
N ALA A 204 2.76 -22.19 -5.25
CA ALA A 204 2.20 -21.87 -6.56
C ALA A 204 0.80 -21.27 -6.38
N GLN A 205 0.54 -20.16 -7.10
CA GLN A 205 -0.76 -19.52 -7.08
C GLN A 205 -1.75 -20.30 -7.95
N GLU A 206 -2.93 -20.61 -7.42
CA GLU A 206 -4.03 -21.13 -8.22
C GLU A 206 -4.52 -20.03 -9.16
N ARG A 207 -4.44 -20.28 -10.47
CA ARG A 207 -4.73 -19.27 -11.52
C ARG A 207 -6.15 -19.37 -12.09
N GLU A 208 -6.81 -20.51 -11.97
CA GLU A 208 -8.19 -20.71 -12.42
C GLU A 208 -9.14 -20.16 -11.37
N GLY A 209 -10.11 -19.33 -11.79
CA GLY A 209 -11.06 -18.60 -10.95
C GLY A 209 -11.74 -19.45 -9.88
N ARG A 210 -11.00 -19.72 -8.81
CA ARG A 210 -11.43 -20.53 -7.68
C ARG A 210 -12.54 -19.83 -6.91
N LYS A 211 -13.66 -20.52 -6.72
CA LYS A 211 -14.66 -20.10 -5.74
C LYS A 211 -14.17 -20.48 -4.35
N VAL A 212 -13.90 -19.48 -3.51
CA VAL A 212 -13.50 -19.70 -2.13
C VAL A 212 -14.70 -20.19 -1.32
N PRO A 213 -14.65 -21.41 -0.72
CA PRO A 213 -15.73 -21.88 0.14
C PRO A 213 -15.93 -20.95 1.35
N TRP A 214 -17.17 -20.73 1.75
CA TRP A 214 -17.51 -19.86 2.89
C TRP A 214 -16.75 -20.22 4.18
N GLY A 215 -16.54 -21.52 4.43
CA GLY A 215 -15.77 -22.00 5.60
C GLY A 215 -14.29 -21.58 5.59
N VAL A 216 -13.72 -21.30 4.43
CA VAL A 216 -12.34 -20.76 4.29
C VAL A 216 -12.35 -19.25 4.42
N ALA A 217 -13.35 -18.57 3.87
CA ALA A 217 -13.49 -17.12 3.93
C ALA A 217 -13.74 -16.60 5.35
N ILE A 218 -14.45 -17.37 6.20
CA ILE A 218 -14.74 -16.98 7.59
C ILE A 218 -13.54 -17.21 8.51
N LYS A 219 -12.65 -18.16 8.20
CA LYS A 219 -11.48 -18.50 9.03
C LYS A 219 -10.25 -17.64 8.77
N LYS A 220 -10.28 -16.84 7.72
CA LYS A 220 -9.19 -15.93 7.34
C LYS A 220 -9.58 -14.47 7.52
#